data_cecf1a5f1958efc3d7f66bd3404b5bf3
#
_entry.id   cecf1a5f1958efc3d7f66bd3404b5bf3
#
_cell.length_a   1.000
_cell.length_b   1.000
_cell.length_c   1.000
_cell.angle_alpha   90.00
_cell.angle_beta   90.00
_cell.angle_gamma   90.00
#
_symmetry.space_group_name_H-M   'P 1'
#
loop_
_entity.id
_entity.type
_entity.pdbx_description
1 polymer ?
#
loop_
_entity_poly.entity_id
_entity_poly.type
_entity_poly.pdbx_seq_one_letter_code
_entity_poly.pdbx_strand_id
1 'polypeptide(L)'
;MAVYTQVSAEALGAFLARFDHGELLSAKGIAEGVQNSNYLVETTADRFILTLYEERTSTDDLPFFLDMLDHLAANGNPVPRALPDRRGVAIQQLAGRSACLIEFLTGVSISHPTAAQAYAAGAAMGQMHTSLAGFAQVRENPLGADTWQPFLERCGRDVDSIAPGLFDRAQTALTSVLAEWPRDLPVAAIHSDLFPDNVLMLGDRVTGVIDFYFACTDIRAYDLAVMHTSWAFDGNGENYDPAIGAALIEGYASRFPLSDVERAALPILARGACLRFLLTRAWDWLNTPADALVTRKDPMAYWRRFEAYRKDDLFA
;
A
#
# COMPACT_ATOMS: atom_id res chain seq x y z
N MET A 1 -14.90 12.64 1.34
CA MET A 1 -13.65 13.40 1.15
C MET A 1 -12.66 12.95 2.21
N ALA A 2 -11.51 12.44 1.80
CA ALA A 2 -10.46 12.04 2.74
C ALA A 2 -9.48 13.20 3.05
N VAL A 3 -10.01 14.39 3.26
CA VAL A 3 -9.25 15.51 3.82
C VAL A 3 -9.75 15.73 5.24
N TYR A 4 -8.97 15.23 6.21
CA TYR A 4 -9.29 15.36 7.64
C TYR A 4 -8.85 16.73 8.18
N THR A 5 -7.66 17.20 7.78
CA THR A 5 -7.10 18.48 8.18
C THR A 5 -7.23 19.50 7.04
N GLN A 6 -8.03 20.54 7.25
CA GLN A 6 -8.18 21.63 6.29
C GLN A 6 -7.04 22.66 6.45
N VAL A 7 -6.50 23.12 5.32
CA VAL A 7 -5.45 24.13 5.26
C VAL A 7 -5.97 25.36 4.52
N SER A 8 -5.84 26.54 5.13
CA SER A 8 -6.21 27.80 4.46
C SER A 8 -5.21 28.15 3.34
N ALA A 9 -5.67 28.89 2.32
CA ALA A 9 -4.81 29.35 1.24
C ALA A 9 -3.62 30.19 1.76
N GLU A 10 -3.86 31.01 2.81
CA GLU A 10 -2.82 31.81 3.45
C GLU A 10 -1.73 30.91 4.11
N ALA A 11 -2.15 29.92 4.91
CA ALA A 11 -1.23 28.99 5.55
C ALA A 11 -0.44 28.16 4.53
N LEU A 12 -1.10 27.75 3.43
CA LEU A 12 -0.47 27.03 2.34
C LEU A 12 0.53 27.90 1.57
N GLY A 13 0.20 29.17 1.29
CA GLY A 13 1.12 30.12 0.67
C GLY A 13 2.35 30.37 1.54
N ALA A 14 2.17 30.55 2.86
CA ALA A 14 3.28 30.69 3.82
C ALA A 14 4.13 29.41 3.93
N PHE A 15 3.53 28.23 3.79
CA PHE A 15 4.23 26.95 3.74
C PHE A 15 5.10 26.88 2.48
N LEU A 16 4.53 27.11 1.30
CA LEU A 16 5.24 27.02 0.02
C LEU A 16 6.34 28.09 -0.11
N ALA A 17 6.20 29.24 0.54
CA ALA A 17 7.25 30.26 0.59
C ALA A 17 8.59 29.78 1.22
N ARG A 18 8.63 28.61 1.83
CA ARG A 18 9.86 27.97 2.35
C ARG A 18 10.65 27.22 1.27
N PHE A 19 10.00 26.93 0.13
CA PHE A 19 10.54 26.14 -0.98
C PHE A 19 10.90 27.03 -2.19
N ASP A 20 11.69 26.50 -3.11
CA ASP A 20 12.01 27.17 -4.40
C ASP A 20 11.15 26.62 -5.55
N HIS A 21 9.84 26.43 -5.28
CA HIS A 21 8.90 25.78 -6.18
C HIS A 21 7.77 26.69 -6.65
N GLY A 22 8.04 28.02 -6.70
CA GLY A 22 7.09 29.02 -7.21
C GLY A 22 6.04 29.44 -6.18
N GLU A 23 5.10 30.25 -6.64
CA GLU A 23 4.00 30.80 -5.84
C GLU A 23 2.74 29.94 -6.02
N LEU A 24 1.92 29.85 -4.98
CA LEU A 24 0.65 29.11 -4.99
C LEU A 24 -0.30 29.71 -6.03
N LEU A 25 -0.80 28.90 -6.96
CA LEU A 25 -1.88 29.23 -7.87
C LEU A 25 -3.20 28.62 -7.43
N SER A 26 -3.19 27.33 -7.10
CA SER A 26 -4.38 26.62 -6.64
C SER A 26 -4.02 25.45 -5.71
N ALA A 27 -4.98 25.05 -4.88
CA ALA A 27 -4.90 23.81 -4.10
C ALA A 27 -6.27 23.14 -4.05
N LYS A 28 -6.28 21.82 -4.28
CA LYS A 28 -7.48 20.99 -4.26
C LYS A 28 -7.26 19.76 -3.41
N GLY A 29 -8.11 19.55 -2.41
CA GLY A 29 -8.11 18.31 -1.62
C GLY A 29 -8.39 17.09 -2.51
N ILE A 30 -7.60 16.04 -2.34
CA ILE A 30 -7.75 14.75 -3.02
C ILE A 30 -8.68 13.91 -2.15
N ALA A 31 -9.78 13.42 -2.75
CA ALA A 31 -10.80 12.66 -2.04
C ALA A 31 -10.41 11.19 -1.82
N GLU A 32 -9.36 10.73 -2.47
CA GLU A 32 -8.85 9.38 -2.42
C GLU A 32 -7.82 9.23 -1.29
N GLY A 33 -7.77 8.04 -0.68
CA GLY A 33 -6.93 7.74 0.47
C GLY A 33 -7.69 7.84 1.81
N VAL A 34 -7.34 6.97 2.76
CA VAL A 34 -8.03 6.86 4.06
C VAL A 34 -7.11 7.15 5.26
N GLN A 35 -5.84 7.44 5.01
CA GLN A 35 -4.85 7.59 6.08
C GLN A 35 -4.41 9.02 6.31
N ASN A 36 -4.12 9.77 5.24
CA ASN A 36 -3.53 11.10 5.28
C ASN A 36 -4.39 12.10 4.51
N SER A 37 -4.24 13.38 4.82
CA SER A 37 -4.86 14.45 4.04
C SER A 37 -3.94 14.85 2.89
N ASN A 38 -4.38 14.63 1.66
CA ASN A 38 -3.62 14.94 0.45
C ASN A 38 -4.25 16.10 -0.31
N TYR A 39 -3.41 17.01 -0.81
CA TYR A 39 -3.80 18.11 -1.67
C TYR A 39 -2.97 18.10 -2.96
N LEU A 40 -3.64 18.22 -4.10
CA LEU A 40 -2.99 18.64 -5.32
C LEU A 40 -2.73 20.14 -5.22
N VAL A 41 -1.47 20.53 -5.28
CA VAL A 41 -1.01 21.91 -5.21
C VAL A 41 -0.43 22.31 -6.56
N GLU A 42 -0.93 23.38 -7.15
CA GLU A 42 -0.37 24.00 -8.36
C GLU A 42 0.34 25.29 -8.00
N THR A 43 1.53 25.46 -8.51
CA THR A 43 2.34 26.66 -8.35
C THR A 43 2.69 27.27 -9.69
N THR A 44 3.34 28.42 -9.69
CA THR A 44 3.88 29.04 -10.91
C THR A 44 4.99 28.22 -11.56
N ALA A 45 5.58 27.26 -10.86
CA ALA A 45 6.65 26.40 -11.37
C ALA A 45 6.15 25.04 -11.84
N ASP A 46 5.34 24.33 -11.02
CA ASP A 46 4.90 22.96 -11.32
C ASP A 46 3.72 22.55 -10.42
N ARG A 47 3.35 21.26 -10.46
CA ARG A 47 2.34 20.62 -9.62
C ARG A 47 3.01 19.71 -8.59
N PHE A 48 2.43 19.65 -7.41
CA PHE A 48 2.93 18.88 -6.28
C PHE A 48 1.79 18.20 -5.53
N ILE A 49 2.12 17.19 -4.74
CA ILE A 49 1.23 16.64 -3.71
C ILE A 49 1.71 17.15 -2.35
N LEU A 50 0.83 17.84 -1.63
CA LEU A 50 1.05 18.12 -0.23
C LEU A 50 0.36 17.04 0.60
N THR A 51 1.12 16.29 1.37
CA THR A 51 0.61 15.29 2.31
C THR A 51 0.74 15.80 3.73
N LEU A 52 -0.39 15.84 4.47
CA LEU A 52 -0.41 16.03 5.92
C LEU A 52 -0.64 14.66 6.57
N TYR A 53 0.27 14.28 7.46
CA TYR A 53 0.25 12.99 8.13
C TYR A 53 -0.70 13.05 9.32
N GLU A 54 -1.77 12.28 9.25
CA GLU A 54 -2.79 12.19 10.28
C GLU A 54 -2.39 11.17 11.38
N GLU A 55 -3.20 11.03 12.42
CA GLU A 55 -2.89 10.24 13.62
C GLU A 55 -2.58 8.75 13.36
N ARG A 56 -3.02 8.22 12.21
CA ARG A 56 -2.75 6.82 11.82
C ARG A 56 -1.31 6.58 11.34
N THR A 57 -0.59 7.63 10.97
CA THR A 57 0.80 7.54 10.51
C THR A 57 1.71 8.07 11.60
N SER A 58 2.55 7.21 12.18
CA SER A 58 3.56 7.63 13.15
C SER A 58 4.57 8.58 12.51
N THR A 59 4.79 9.73 13.12
CA THR A 59 5.79 10.68 12.65
C THR A 59 7.22 10.13 12.78
N ASP A 60 7.45 9.19 13.69
CA ASP A 60 8.75 8.54 13.89
C ASP A 60 9.11 7.60 12.74
N ASP A 61 8.11 7.11 12.00
CA ASP A 61 8.29 6.25 10.83
C ASP A 61 8.57 7.04 9.53
N LEU A 62 8.28 8.35 9.50
CA LEU A 62 8.44 9.16 8.29
C LEU A 62 9.85 9.13 7.70
N PRO A 63 10.94 9.18 8.48
CA PRO A 63 12.30 9.06 7.93
C PRO A 63 12.49 7.76 7.12
N PHE A 64 11.99 6.63 7.62
CA PHE A 64 12.08 5.35 6.90
C PHE A 64 11.40 5.41 5.53
N PHE A 65 10.18 5.96 5.46
CA PHE A 65 9.44 6.07 4.20
C PHE A 65 10.13 7.00 3.20
N LEU A 66 10.59 8.17 3.66
CA LEU A 66 11.25 9.15 2.80
C LEU A 66 12.61 8.65 2.29
N ASP A 67 13.40 8.03 3.15
CA ASP A 67 14.70 7.46 2.76
C ASP A 67 14.53 6.28 1.80
N MET A 68 13.46 5.47 1.97
CA MET A 68 13.12 4.40 1.02
C MET A 68 12.75 4.97 -0.36
N LEU A 69 11.93 6.02 -0.40
CA LEU A 69 11.55 6.70 -1.64
C LEU A 69 12.77 7.33 -2.33
N ASP A 70 13.62 8.02 -1.58
CA ASP A 70 14.86 8.61 -2.11
C ASP A 70 15.81 7.54 -2.65
N HIS A 71 15.96 6.41 -1.93
CA HIS A 71 16.76 5.28 -2.38
C HIS A 71 16.21 4.67 -3.69
N LEU A 72 14.90 4.43 -3.76
CA LEU A 72 14.24 3.90 -4.96
C LEU A 72 14.38 4.86 -6.15
N ALA A 73 14.10 6.14 -5.96
CA ALA A 73 14.22 7.16 -7.00
C ALA A 73 15.66 7.29 -7.52
N ALA A 74 16.65 7.27 -6.62
CA ALA A 74 18.08 7.30 -6.98
C ALA A 74 18.50 6.09 -7.83
N ASN A 75 17.79 4.95 -7.73
CA ASN A 75 17.98 3.74 -8.51
C ASN A 75 17.03 3.65 -9.72
N GLY A 76 16.39 4.77 -10.12
CA GLY A 76 15.60 4.89 -11.34
C GLY A 76 14.21 4.27 -11.26
N ASN A 77 13.68 3.99 -10.06
CA ASN A 77 12.32 3.55 -9.91
C ASN A 77 11.34 4.75 -10.01
N PRO A 78 10.16 4.56 -10.58
CA PRO A 78 9.16 5.62 -10.74
C PRO A 78 8.39 5.85 -9.43
N VAL A 79 9.04 6.40 -8.43
CA VAL A 79 8.45 6.75 -7.13
C VAL A 79 8.58 8.24 -6.86
N PRO A 80 7.65 8.89 -6.14
CA PRO A 80 7.73 10.30 -5.85
C PRO A 80 8.72 10.57 -4.71
N ARG A 81 9.44 11.68 -4.76
CA ARG A 81 10.33 12.12 -3.70
C ARG A 81 9.68 13.22 -2.86
N ALA A 82 10.00 13.25 -1.57
CA ALA A 82 9.69 14.39 -0.74
C ALA A 82 10.69 15.53 -1.02
N LEU A 83 10.17 16.72 -1.28
CA LEU A 83 10.97 17.88 -1.63
C LEU A 83 11.42 18.61 -0.35
N PRO A 84 12.72 18.86 -0.17
CA PRO A 84 13.20 19.63 0.96
C PRO A 84 12.93 21.13 0.77
N ASP A 85 12.78 21.85 1.90
CA ASP A 85 12.78 23.30 1.91
C ASP A 85 14.19 23.88 1.62
N ARG A 86 14.34 25.21 1.54
CA ARG A 86 15.64 25.89 1.33
C ARG A 86 16.70 25.58 2.37
N ARG A 87 16.34 24.97 3.50
CA ARG A 87 17.27 24.54 4.57
C ARG A 87 17.61 23.04 4.48
N GLY A 88 17.07 22.34 3.48
CA GLY A 88 17.27 20.90 3.30
C GLY A 88 16.35 20.03 4.15
N VAL A 89 15.25 20.56 4.69
CA VAL A 89 14.32 19.82 5.56
C VAL A 89 13.07 19.43 4.77
N ALA A 90 12.80 18.13 4.62
CA ALA A 90 11.63 17.61 3.90
C ALA A 90 10.40 17.51 4.81
N ILE A 91 10.56 17.04 6.07
CA ILE A 91 9.44 16.92 7.02
C ILE A 91 9.22 18.27 7.69
N GLN A 92 8.08 18.88 7.43
CA GLN A 92 7.69 20.20 7.90
C GLN A 92 6.50 20.12 8.87
N GLN A 93 6.08 21.27 9.43
CA GLN A 93 4.86 21.37 10.22
C GLN A 93 3.87 22.31 9.52
N LEU A 94 2.61 21.84 9.38
CA LEU A 94 1.51 22.63 8.81
C LEU A 94 0.19 22.24 9.48
N ALA A 95 -0.58 23.23 9.92
CA ALA A 95 -1.87 23.02 10.60
C ALA A 95 -1.82 22.02 11.77
N GLY A 96 -0.71 22.01 12.53
CA GLY A 96 -0.51 21.11 13.68
C GLY A 96 -0.19 19.65 13.32
N ARG A 97 0.09 19.37 12.05
CA ARG A 97 0.48 18.04 11.54
C ARG A 97 1.86 18.08 10.92
N SER A 98 2.56 16.94 10.92
CA SER A 98 3.72 16.77 10.04
C SER A 98 3.25 16.78 8.59
N ALA A 99 4.02 17.43 7.72
CA ALA A 99 3.65 17.59 6.31
C ALA A 99 4.89 17.51 5.41
N CYS A 100 4.70 16.94 4.22
CA CYS A 100 5.71 16.93 3.15
C CYS A 100 5.12 17.45 1.85
N LEU A 101 5.93 18.22 1.13
CA LEU A 101 5.68 18.53 -0.29
C LEU A 101 6.32 17.41 -1.11
N ILE A 102 5.53 16.75 -1.96
CA ILE A 102 5.92 15.54 -2.68
C ILE A 102 5.80 15.80 -4.18
N GLU A 103 6.71 15.24 -4.97
CA GLU A 103 6.67 15.29 -6.43
C GLU A 103 5.32 14.77 -6.97
N PHE A 104 4.76 15.47 -7.95
CA PHE A 104 3.59 15.00 -8.67
C PHE A 104 4.01 14.04 -9.79
N LEU A 105 3.52 12.80 -9.74
CA LEU A 105 3.72 11.83 -10.80
C LEU A 105 2.54 11.82 -11.77
N THR A 106 2.84 11.86 -13.08
CA THR A 106 1.82 11.84 -14.13
C THR A 106 1.37 10.41 -14.41
N GLY A 107 0.09 10.15 -14.36
CA GLY A 107 -0.52 8.85 -14.63
C GLY A 107 -1.91 8.75 -14.06
N VAL A 108 -2.55 7.61 -14.28
CA VAL A 108 -3.87 7.29 -13.73
C VAL A 108 -3.82 5.94 -13.02
N SER A 109 -4.53 5.81 -11.93
CA SER A 109 -4.75 4.52 -11.26
C SER A 109 -5.62 3.61 -12.12
N ILE A 110 -5.39 2.31 -12.03
CA ILE A 110 -6.10 1.31 -12.82
C ILE A 110 -7.10 0.58 -11.92
N SER A 111 -8.38 0.62 -12.28
CA SER A 111 -9.43 -0.12 -11.56
C SER A 111 -9.64 -1.53 -12.09
N HIS A 112 -9.35 -1.77 -13.38
CA HIS A 112 -9.52 -3.06 -14.07
C HIS A 112 -8.24 -3.29 -14.90
N PRO A 113 -7.19 -3.88 -14.34
CA PRO A 113 -5.93 -4.08 -15.05
C PRO A 113 -6.07 -5.09 -16.19
N THR A 114 -5.36 -4.85 -17.27
CA THR A 114 -5.12 -5.85 -18.33
C THR A 114 -3.90 -6.71 -17.95
N ALA A 115 -3.73 -7.87 -18.62
CA ALA A 115 -2.53 -8.70 -18.41
C ALA A 115 -1.23 -7.94 -18.73
N ALA A 116 -1.21 -7.06 -19.75
CA ALA A 116 -0.05 -6.24 -20.07
C ALA A 116 0.28 -5.25 -18.94
N GLN A 117 -0.73 -4.63 -18.36
CA GLN A 117 -0.56 -3.71 -17.21
C GLN A 117 -0.12 -4.47 -15.95
N ALA A 118 -0.68 -5.66 -15.70
CA ALA A 118 -0.26 -6.53 -14.61
C ALA A 118 1.21 -6.96 -14.75
N TYR A 119 1.63 -7.36 -15.95
CA TYR A 119 3.04 -7.65 -16.24
C TYR A 119 3.94 -6.45 -15.93
N ALA A 120 3.58 -5.27 -16.43
CA ALA A 120 4.37 -4.05 -16.20
C ALA A 120 4.46 -3.69 -14.70
N ALA A 121 3.37 -3.85 -13.96
CA ALA A 121 3.34 -3.60 -12.52
C ALA A 121 4.16 -4.63 -11.74
N GLY A 122 4.08 -5.92 -12.09
CA GLY A 122 4.95 -6.97 -11.55
C GLY A 122 6.43 -6.68 -11.81
N ALA A 123 6.78 -6.26 -13.04
CA ALA A 123 8.14 -5.88 -13.38
C ALA A 123 8.63 -4.65 -12.58
N ALA A 124 7.76 -3.66 -12.35
CA ALA A 124 8.10 -2.51 -11.52
C ALA A 124 8.39 -2.93 -10.06
N MET A 125 7.56 -3.81 -9.46
CA MET A 125 7.83 -4.37 -8.13
C MET A 125 9.14 -5.14 -8.10
N GLY A 126 9.41 -6.01 -9.07
CA GLY A 126 10.69 -6.74 -9.15
C GLY A 126 11.89 -5.81 -9.25
N GLN A 127 11.78 -4.71 -10.00
CA GLN A 127 12.83 -3.68 -10.09
C GLN A 127 13.01 -2.96 -8.75
N MET A 128 11.93 -2.64 -8.03
CA MET A 128 12.02 -2.04 -6.68
C MET A 128 12.75 -2.98 -5.72
N HIS A 129 12.41 -4.28 -5.69
CA HIS A 129 13.10 -5.26 -4.84
C HIS A 129 14.58 -5.43 -5.20
N THR A 130 14.94 -5.33 -6.49
CA THR A 130 16.35 -5.29 -6.92
C THR A 130 17.06 -4.07 -6.33
N SER A 131 16.44 -2.90 -6.39
CA SER A 131 16.99 -1.66 -5.84
C SER A 131 17.11 -1.72 -4.32
N LEU A 132 16.08 -2.25 -3.64
CA LEU A 132 16.01 -2.32 -2.17
C LEU A 132 16.97 -3.36 -1.56
N ALA A 133 17.63 -4.20 -2.35
CA ALA A 133 18.67 -5.10 -1.84
C ALA A 133 19.84 -4.34 -1.16
N GLY A 134 20.07 -3.05 -1.51
CA GLY A 134 21.04 -2.17 -0.87
C GLY A 134 20.50 -1.24 0.21
N PHE A 135 19.20 -1.30 0.51
CA PHE A 135 18.57 -0.45 1.52
C PHE A 135 18.76 -1.04 2.92
N ALA A 136 19.45 -0.30 3.80
CA ALA A 136 19.91 -0.82 5.08
C ALA A 136 18.95 -0.57 6.25
N GLN A 137 17.97 0.32 6.11
CA GLN A 137 17.05 0.62 7.20
C GLN A 137 16.03 -0.49 7.40
N VAL A 138 15.63 -0.67 8.66
CA VAL A 138 14.67 -1.69 9.09
C VAL A 138 13.51 -1.02 9.79
N ARG A 139 12.29 -1.39 9.41
CA ARG A 139 11.06 -1.05 10.09
C ARG A 139 10.22 -2.31 10.21
N GLU A 140 9.95 -2.75 11.43
CA GLU A 140 9.11 -3.93 11.66
C GLU A 140 7.73 -3.77 11.02
N ASN A 141 7.16 -4.86 10.55
CA ASN A 141 5.80 -4.85 9.98
C ASN A 141 4.76 -4.74 11.11
N PRO A 142 4.07 -3.61 11.28
CA PRO A 142 3.05 -3.46 12.33
C PRO A 142 1.79 -4.29 12.05
N LEU A 143 1.68 -4.86 10.84
CA LEU A 143 0.60 -5.75 10.41
C LEU A 143 1.13 -7.14 10.01
N GLY A 144 2.30 -7.52 10.53
CA GLY A 144 2.93 -8.82 10.31
C GLY A 144 2.17 -9.97 10.97
N ALA A 145 2.56 -11.20 10.64
CA ALA A 145 1.87 -12.43 11.05
C ALA A 145 1.66 -12.53 12.58
N ASP A 146 2.62 -12.07 13.36
CA ASP A 146 2.55 -12.11 14.84
C ASP A 146 1.46 -11.20 15.41
N THR A 147 0.95 -10.24 14.64
CA THR A 147 -0.09 -9.30 15.07
C THR A 147 -1.51 -9.75 14.73
N TRP A 148 -1.69 -10.73 13.85
CA TRP A 148 -3.01 -11.09 13.34
C TRP A 148 -3.93 -11.71 14.38
N GLN A 149 -3.42 -12.60 15.23
CA GLN A 149 -4.20 -13.21 16.30
C GLN A 149 -4.65 -12.15 17.34
N PRO A 150 -3.75 -11.32 17.90
CA PRO A 150 -4.15 -10.20 18.75
C PRO A 150 -5.12 -9.23 18.08
N PHE A 151 -4.98 -9.04 16.76
CA PHE A 151 -5.87 -8.15 16.00
C PHE A 151 -7.30 -8.70 15.91
N LEU A 152 -7.46 -10.03 15.65
CA LEU A 152 -8.78 -10.67 15.69
C LEU A 152 -9.42 -10.59 17.08
N GLU A 153 -8.63 -10.84 18.14
CA GLU A 153 -9.08 -10.72 19.52
C GLU A 153 -9.57 -9.30 19.86
N ARG A 154 -8.87 -8.27 19.35
CA ARG A 154 -9.28 -6.88 19.49
C ARG A 154 -10.58 -6.55 18.74
N CYS A 155 -10.81 -7.14 17.57
CA CYS A 155 -12.08 -7.03 16.85
C CYS A 155 -13.22 -7.73 17.63
N GLY A 156 -12.91 -8.79 18.35
CA GLY A 156 -13.87 -9.55 19.12
C GLY A 156 -14.97 -10.19 18.27
N ARG A 157 -16.03 -10.64 18.91
CA ARG A 157 -17.19 -11.24 18.23
C ARG A 157 -18.06 -10.23 17.49
N ASP A 158 -17.76 -8.95 17.56
CA ASP A 158 -18.46 -7.92 16.78
C ASP A 158 -18.31 -8.14 15.27
N VAL A 159 -17.24 -8.87 14.83
CA VAL A 159 -17.09 -9.28 13.42
C VAL A 159 -18.23 -10.21 12.95
N ASP A 160 -18.93 -10.88 13.85
CA ASP A 160 -20.09 -11.74 13.52
C ASP A 160 -21.28 -10.92 13.00
N SER A 161 -21.30 -9.60 13.24
CA SER A 161 -22.25 -8.67 12.61
C SER A 161 -21.97 -8.45 11.12
N ILE A 162 -20.74 -8.67 10.66
CA ILE A 162 -20.33 -8.59 9.24
C ILE A 162 -20.82 -9.85 8.50
N ALA A 163 -20.57 -11.03 9.10
CA ALA A 163 -21.06 -12.30 8.59
C ALA A 163 -21.18 -13.31 9.73
N PRO A 164 -22.28 -14.07 9.83
CA PRO A 164 -22.50 -15.03 10.92
C PRO A 164 -21.35 -16.02 11.09
N GLY A 165 -20.83 -16.15 12.33
CA GLY A 165 -19.74 -17.05 12.69
C GLY A 165 -18.37 -16.67 12.08
N LEU A 166 -18.18 -15.41 11.69
CA LEU A 166 -16.92 -14.95 11.08
C LEU A 166 -15.75 -15.05 12.06
N PHE A 167 -15.97 -14.77 13.37
CA PHE A 167 -14.93 -14.89 14.38
C PHE A 167 -14.34 -16.29 14.43
N ASP A 168 -15.18 -17.31 14.58
CA ASP A 168 -14.71 -18.70 14.73
C ASP A 168 -14.06 -19.22 13.42
N ARG A 169 -14.57 -18.81 12.26
CA ARG A 169 -13.97 -19.11 10.95
C ARG A 169 -12.61 -18.46 10.79
N ALA A 170 -12.50 -17.17 11.11
CA ALA A 170 -11.23 -16.43 11.03
C ALA A 170 -10.20 -17.01 12.03
N GLN A 171 -10.62 -17.36 13.25
CA GLN A 171 -9.77 -18.01 14.26
C GLN A 171 -9.19 -19.33 13.74
N THR A 172 -10.03 -20.16 13.14
CA THR A 172 -9.61 -21.46 12.58
C THR A 172 -8.62 -21.24 11.42
N ALA A 173 -8.92 -20.28 10.52
CA ALA A 173 -8.07 -19.96 9.39
C ALA A 173 -6.70 -19.40 9.84
N LEU A 174 -6.69 -18.51 10.83
CA LEU A 174 -5.45 -17.96 11.40
C LEU A 174 -4.60 -19.05 12.02
N THR A 175 -5.20 -19.94 12.82
CA THR A 175 -4.47 -21.05 13.44
C THR A 175 -3.79 -21.92 12.38
N SER A 176 -4.49 -22.26 11.29
CA SER A 176 -3.93 -23.05 10.20
C SER A 176 -2.80 -22.31 9.47
N VAL A 177 -3.02 -21.04 9.09
CA VAL A 177 -2.02 -20.26 8.35
C VAL A 177 -0.77 -20.01 9.18
N LEU A 178 -0.92 -19.66 10.46
CA LEU A 178 0.22 -19.39 11.34
C LEU A 178 1.05 -20.65 11.65
N ALA A 179 0.42 -21.84 11.67
CA ALA A 179 1.14 -23.10 11.82
C ALA A 179 2.04 -23.43 10.62
N GLU A 180 1.66 -22.99 9.42
CA GLU A 180 2.40 -23.19 8.18
C GLU A 180 3.23 -21.95 7.77
N TRP A 181 3.18 -20.84 8.53
CA TRP A 181 3.81 -19.58 8.14
C TRP A 181 5.34 -19.73 8.03
N PRO A 182 5.95 -19.43 6.87
CA PRO A 182 7.38 -19.61 6.68
C PRO A 182 8.19 -18.61 7.51
N ARG A 183 9.29 -19.11 8.13
CA ARG A 183 10.15 -18.29 9.00
C ARG A 183 11.55 -18.05 8.43
N ASP A 184 11.94 -18.88 7.44
CA ASP A 184 13.29 -18.90 6.89
C ASP A 184 13.38 -18.35 5.46
N LEU A 185 12.42 -17.52 5.06
CA LEU A 185 12.43 -16.86 3.75
C LEU A 185 13.24 -15.54 3.78
N PRO A 186 13.79 -15.13 2.63
CA PRO A 186 14.48 -13.86 2.51
C PRO A 186 13.58 -12.68 2.93
N VAL A 187 14.12 -11.83 3.79
CA VAL A 187 13.49 -10.61 4.30
C VAL A 187 14.11 -9.39 3.60
N ALA A 188 13.30 -8.41 3.27
CA ALA A 188 13.72 -7.15 2.66
C ALA A 188 12.75 -6.01 3.05
N ALA A 189 13.10 -4.78 2.72
CA ALA A 189 12.11 -3.71 2.69
C ALA A 189 11.11 -3.98 1.55
N ILE A 190 9.83 -3.88 1.86
CA ILE A 190 8.70 -4.17 0.96
C ILE A 190 7.68 -3.03 1.00
N HIS A 191 6.84 -2.93 -0.04
CA HIS A 191 5.74 -1.96 -0.09
C HIS A 191 4.57 -2.37 0.80
N SER A 192 4.25 -3.66 0.81
CA SER A 192 3.21 -4.29 1.64
C SER A 192 1.75 -3.88 1.34
N ASP A 193 1.51 -2.98 0.38
CA ASP A 193 0.17 -2.49 0.00
C ASP A 193 0.06 -2.12 -1.49
N LEU A 194 0.77 -2.85 -2.39
CA LEU A 194 0.79 -2.50 -3.81
C LEU A 194 -0.48 -2.96 -4.54
N PHE A 195 -1.55 -2.24 -4.30
CA PHE A 195 -2.84 -2.37 -4.98
C PHE A 195 -2.84 -1.67 -6.34
N PRO A 196 -3.82 -1.97 -7.22
CA PRO A 196 -3.93 -1.27 -8.51
C PRO A 196 -4.07 0.25 -8.38
N ASP A 197 -4.72 0.75 -7.34
CA ASP A 197 -4.89 2.18 -7.05
C ASP A 197 -3.58 2.87 -6.60
N ASN A 198 -2.56 2.12 -6.19
CA ASN A 198 -1.24 2.60 -5.83
C ASN A 198 -0.21 2.55 -6.98
N VAL A 199 -0.63 2.17 -8.19
CA VAL A 199 0.20 2.15 -9.39
C VAL A 199 -0.38 3.08 -10.45
N LEU A 200 0.38 4.13 -10.79
CA LEU A 200 0.02 5.07 -11.83
C LEU A 200 0.55 4.60 -13.19
N MET A 201 -0.30 4.66 -14.20
CA MET A 201 0.04 4.20 -15.54
C MET A 201 -0.34 5.21 -16.63
N LEU A 202 0.41 5.17 -17.74
CA LEU A 202 0.03 5.73 -19.03
C LEU A 202 0.07 4.60 -20.09
N GLY A 203 -1.11 4.16 -20.51
CA GLY A 203 -1.27 2.91 -21.27
C GLY A 203 -0.81 1.71 -20.44
N ASP A 204 0.16 0.96 -20.96
CA ASP A 204 0.72 -0.22 -20.29
C ASP A 204 2.06 0.09 -19.57
N ARG A 205 2.44 1.36 -19.45
CA ARG A 205 3.68 1.76 -18.79
C ARG A 205 3.41 2.28 -17.39
N VAL A 206 4.07 1.71 -16.39
CA VAL A 206 4.11 2.25 -15.03
C VAL A 206 4.87 3.59 -15.04
N THR A 207 4.21 4.62 -14.54
CA THR A 207 4.75 5.98 -14.42
C THR A 207 4.88 6.45 -12.98
N GLY A 208 4.28 5.71 -12.04
CA GLY A 208 4.38 6.00 -10.63
C GLY A 208 3.98 4.81 -9.76
N VAL A 209 4.69 4.65 -8.65
CA VAL A 209 4.28 3.81 -7.52
C VAL A 209 4.19 4.71 -6.30
N ILE A 210 3.05 4.71 -5.63
CA ILE A 210 2.71 5.65 -4.55
C ILE A 210 2.21 4.92 -3.31
N ASP A 211 2.02 5.64 -2.22
CA ASP A 211 1.44 5.16 -0.95
C ASP A 211 2.32 4.14 -0.21
N PHE A 212 3.55 4.55 0.13
CA PHE A 212 4.53 3.73 0.86
C PHE A 212 4.33 3.69 2.39
N TYR A 213 3.20 4.17 2.92
CA TYR A 213 3.02 4.30 4.37
C TYR A 213 2.78 2.98 5.12
N PHE A 214 2.59 1.88 4.38
CA PHE A 214 2.65 0.51 4.90
C PHE A 214 4.00 -0.17 4.68
N ALA A 215 4.93 0.48 4.00
CA ALA A 215 6.24 -0.11 3.72
C ALA A 215 6.95 -0.51 5.03
N CYS A 216 7.55 -1.67 5.02
CA CYS A 216 8.15 -2.29 6.20
C CYS A 216 9.22 -3.30 5.79
N THR A 217 9.87 -3.90 6.77
CA THR A 217 10.79 -5.02 6.56
C THR A 217 10.05 -6.31 6.88
N ASP A 218 9.85 -7.16 5.88
CA ASP A 218 9.18 -8.46 6.01
C ASP A 218 9.64 -9.43 4.92
N ILE A 219 9.04 -10.63 4.87
CA ILE A 219 9.30 -11.64 3.84
C ILE A 219 9.10 -10.99 2.45
N ARG A 220 10.16 -10.95 1.64
CA ARG A 220 10.12 -10.30 0.32
C ARG A 220 9.03 -10.86 -0.58
N ALA A 221 8.88 -12.18 -0.67
CA ALA A 221 7.85 -12.82 -1.48
C ALA A 221 6.41 -12.51 -1.00
N TYR A 222 6.23 -12.05 0.24
CA TYR A 222 4.94 -11.61 0.75
C TYR A 222 4.39 -10.40 0.01
N ASP A 223 5.27 -9.49 -0.43
CA ASP A 223 4.87 -8.32 -1.21
C ASP A 223 4.21 -8.72 -2.55
N LEU A 224 4.82 -9.69 -3.26
CA LEU A 224 4.22 -10.24 -4.48
C LEU A 224 2.90 -10.97 -4.19
N ALA A 225 2.80 -11.69 -3.08
CA ALA A 225 1.57 -12.34 -2.68
C ALA A 225 0.45 -11.32 -2.37
N VAL A 226 0.76 -10.22 -1.68
CA VAL A 226 -0.18 -9.10 -1.45
C VAL A 226 -0.66 -8.53 -2.79
N MET A 227 0.26 -8.25 -3.70
CA MET A 227 -0.07 -7.74 -5.02
C MET A 227 -0.97 -8.70 -5.78
N HIS A 228 -0.63 -10.00 -5.83
CA HIS A 228 -1.44 -11.01 -6.51
C HIS A 228 -2.88 -11.07 -5.96
N THR A 229 -3.06 -11.01 -4.62
CA THR A 229 -4.40 -11.03 -4.01
C THR A 229 -5.25 -9.82 -4.39
N SER A 230 -4.66 -8.69 -4.71
CA SER A 230 -5.37 -7.44 -5.01
C SER A 230 -5.58 -7.20 -6.50
N TRP A 231 -4.69 -7.71 -7.38
CA TRP A 231 -4.74 -7.50 -8.83
C TRP A 231 -5.49 -8.58 -9.57
N ALA A 232 -5.31 -9.86 -9.16
CA ALA A 232 -5.85 -11.01 -9.89
C ALA A 232 -7.32 -11.34 -9.57
N PHE A 233 -7.98 -10.50 -8.78
CA PHE A 233 -9.39 -10.67 -8.42
C PHE A 233 -10.18 -9.39 -8.69
N ASP A 234 -11.48 -9.56 -8.94
CA ASP A 234 -12.41 -8.43 -8.95
C ASP A 234 -12.53 -7.78 -7.54
N GLY A 235 -13.14 -6.61 -7.48
CA GLY A 235 -13.28 -5.84 -6.23
C GLY A 235 -14.00 -6.62 -5.12
N ASN A 236 -14.92 -7.52 -5.48
CA ASN A 236 -15.69 -8.35 -4.55
C ASN A 236 -14.94 -9.62 -4.11
N GLY A 237 -13.83 -9.97 -4.78
CA GLY A 237 -13.07 -11.19 -4.52
C GLY A 237 -13.76 -12.48 -4.97
N GLU A 238 -14.69 -12.39 -5.92
CA GLU A 238 -15.47 -13.53 -6.42
C GLU A 238 -14.85 -14.15 -7.65
N ASN A 239 -14.27 -13.33 -8.52
CA ASN A 239 -13.72 -13.76 -9.80
C ASN A 239 -12.21 -13.62 -9.81
N TYR A 240 -11.51 -14.73 -9.95
CA TYR A 240 -10.08 -14.80 -10.20
C TYR A 240 -9.80 -14.75 -11.70
N ASP A 241 -8.85 -13.91 -12.11
CA ASP A 241 -8.36 -13.84 -13.48
C ASP A 241 -6.96 -14.46 -13.56
N PRO A 242 -6.82 -15.68 -14.11
CA PRO A 242 -5.52 -16.36 -14.19
C PRO A 242 -4.53 -15.66 -15.11
N ALA A 243 -4.99 -14.91 -16.13
CA ALA A 243 -4.10 -14.18 -17.03
C ALA A 243 -3.44 -13.00 -16.30
N ILE A 244 -4.17 -12.32 -15.42
CA ILE A 244 -3.63 -11.26 -14.57
C ILE A 244 -2.64 -11.84 -13.57
N GLY A 245 -3.01 -12.95 -12.87
CA GLY A 245 -2.14 -13.61 -11.89
C GLY A 245 -0.82 -14.05 -12.49
N ALA A 246 -0.86 -14.77 -13.62
CA ALA A 246 0.34 -15.21 -14.33
C ALA A 246 1.21 -14.04 -14.80
N ALA A 247 0.62 -13.02 -15.40
CA ALA A 247 1.33 -11.84 -15.89
C ALA A 247 2.07 -11.08 -14.78
N LEU A 248 1.48 -10.96 -13.58
CA LEU A 248 2.16 -10.36 -12.42
C LEU A 248 3.43 -11.11 -12.05
N ILE A 249 3.34 -12.45 -11.95
CA ILE A 249 4.46 -13.31 -11.56
C ILE A 249 5.56 -13.26 -12.62
N GLU A 250 5.20 -13.37 -13.90
CA GLU A 250 6.15 -13.29 -15.02
C GLU A 250 6.84 -11.93 -15.06
N GLY A 251 6.07 -10.85 -14.92
CA GLY A 251 6.61 -9.49 -14.85
C GLY A 251 7.61 -9.34 -13.71
N TYR A 252 7.26 -9.75 -12.51
CA TYR A 252 8.13 -9.73 -11.34
C TYR A 252 9.42 -10.53 -11.59
N ALA A 253 9.27 -11.79 -12.03
CA ALA A 253 10.38 -12.70 -12.28
C ALA A 253 11.34 -12.21 -13.40
N SER A 254 10.85 -11.38 -14.33
CA SER A 254 11.66 -10.75 -15.37
C SER A 254 12.73 -9.78 -14.82
N ARG A 255 12.53 -9.27 -13.61
CA ARG A 255 13.42 -8.30 -12.95
C ARG A 255 14.05 -8.83 -11.67
N PHE A 256 13.33 -9.69 -10.96
CA PHE A 256 13.79 -10.32 -9.72
C PHE A 256 13.34 -11.78 -9.70
N PRO A 257 14.22 -12.74 -10.04
CA PRO A 257 13.87 -14.16 -10.05
C PRO A 257 13.53 -14.66 -8.64
N LEU A 258 12.37 -15.31 -8.50
CA LEU A 258 12.01 -16.04 -7.28
C LEU A 258 12.81 -17.33 -7.21
N SER A 259 13.36 -17.65 -6.05
CA SER A 259 13.87 -18.98 -5.74
C SER A 259 12.71 -19.99 -5.67
N ASP A 260 13.01 -21.29 -5.81
CA ASP A 260 12.01 -22.35 -5.72
C ASP A 260 11.29 -22.35 -4.36
N VAL A 261 12.00 -22.01 -3.28
CA VAL A 261 11.44 -21.92 -1.93
C VAL A 261 10.46 -20.75 -1.80
N GLU A 262 10.80 -19.59 -2.37
CA GLU A 262 9.89 -18.43 -2.37
C GLU A 262 8.65 -18.71 -3.22
N ARG A 263 8.83 -19.33 -4.39
CA ARG A 263 7.71 -19.72 -5.27
C ARG A 263 6.76 -20.70 -4.57
N ALA A 264 7.30 -21.72 -3.93
CA ALA A 264 6.51 -22.70 -3.18
C ALA A 264 5.76 -22.10 -1.98
N ALA A 265 6.23 -20.97 -1.44
CA ALA A 265 5.60 -20.30 -0.32
C ALA A 265 4.48 -19.32 -0.74
N LEU A 266 4.37 -18.93 -2.02
CA LEU A 266 3.37 -17.94 -2.47
C LEU A 266 1.93 -18.29 -2.04
N PRO A 267 1.45 -19.55 -2.12
CA PRO A 267 0.09 -19.91 -1.69
C PRO A 267 -0.18 -19.62 -0.21
N ILE A 268 0.75 -19.93 0.69
CA ILE A 268 0.57 -19.65 2.12
C ILE A 268 0.69 -18.15 2.42
N LEU A 269 1.61 -17.44 1.74
CA LEU A 269 1.76 -16.00 1.87
C LEU A 269 0.51 -15.24 1.39
N ALA A 270 -0.13 -15.68 0.29
CA ALA A 270 -1.38 -15.11 -0.19
C ALA A 270 -2.55 -15.36 0.77
N ARG A 271 -2.63 -16.55 1.37
CA ARG A 271 -3.61 -16.84 2.42
C ARG A 271 -3.44 -15.91 3.62
N GLY A 272 -2.19 -15.69 4.05
CA GLY A 272 -1.87 -14.73 5.12
C GLY A 272 -2.23 -13.29 4.75
N ALA A 273 -1.92 -12.84 3.54
CA ALA A 273 -2.31 -11.53 3.04
C ALA A 273 -3.84 -11.35 3.08
N CYS A 274 -4.60 -12.36 2.64
CA CYS A 274 -6.05 -12.32 2.71
C CYS A 274 -6.57 -12.16 4.14
N LEU A 275 -5.99 -12.87 5.11
CA LEU A 275 -6.38 -12.73 6.52
C LEU A 275 -6.01 -11.35 7.10
N ARG A 276 -4.82 -10.84 6.79
CA ARG A 276 -4.44 -9.47 7.17
C ARG A 276 -5.49 -8.46 6.69
N PHE A 277 -5.83 -8.48 5.40
CA PHE A 277 -6.79 -7.53 4.84
C PHE A 277 -8.23 -7.78 5.29
N LEU A 278 -8.63 -9.01 5.55
CA LEU A 278 -9.90 -9.32 6.22
C LEU A 278 -9.98 -8.59 7.57
N LEU A 279 -8.96 -8.75 8.40
CA LEU A 279 -8.93 -8.19 9.76
C LEU A 279 -8.92 -6.66 9.77
N THR A 280 -8.04 -6.03 8.97
CA THR A 280 -7.94 -4.58 8.92
C THR A 280 -9.22 -3.94 8.37
N ARG A 281 -9.83 -4.54 7.34
CA ARG A 281 -11.13 -4.09 6.82
C ARG A 281 -12.27 -4.34 7.79
N ALA A 282 -12.26 -5.45 8.52
CA ALA A 282 -13.26 -5.72 9.56
C ALA A 282 -13.19 -4.69 10.69
N TRP A 283 -11.98 -4.34 11.13
CA TRP A 283 -11.77 -3.27 12.09
C TRP A 283 -12.31 -1.93 11.60
N ASP A 284 -11.97 -1.54 10.37
CA ASP A 284 -12.47 -0.31 9.77
C ASP A 284 -13.99 -0.34 9.61
N TRP A 285 -14.56 -1.49 9.22
CA TRP A 285 -16.01 -1.67 9.09
C TRP A 285 -16.75 -1.42 10.41
N LEU A 286 -16.22 -1.93 11.51
CA LEU A 286 -16.81 -1.80 12.84
C LEU A 286 -16.61 -0.41 13.45
N ASN A 287 -15.49 0.27 13.14
CA ASN A 287 -15.09 1.50 13.81
C ASN A 287 -15.27 2.77 12.96
N THR A 288 -15.67 2.66 11.68
CA THR A 288 -15.97 3.83 10.87
C THR A 288 -17.41 4.30 11.15
N PRO A 289 -17.61 5.54 11.60
CA PRO A 289 -18.94 6.09 11.82
C PRO A 289 -19.85 6.00 10.59
N ALA A 290 -21.15 5.84 10.79
CA ALA A 290 -22.10 5.68 9.68
C ALA A 290 -22.22 6.93 8.79
N ASP A 291 -21.92 8.09 9.35
CA ASP A 291 -21.91 9.41 8.69
C ASP A 291 -20.54 9.81 8.12
N ALA A 292 -19.52 8.97 8.27
CA ALA A 292 -18.22 9.21 7.67
C ALA A 292 -18.31 9.20 6.13
N LEU A 293 -17.69 10.18 5.50
CA LEU A 293 -17.66 10.31 4.04
C LEU A 293 -16.65 9.34 3.35
N VAL A 294 -16.28 8.26 4.05
CA VAL A 294 -15.34 7.24 3.58
C VAL A 294 -16.13 6.00 3.14
N THR A 295 -15.88 5.51 1.94
CA THR A 295 -16.44 4.24 1.47
C THR A 295 -15.81 3.09 2.22
N ARG A 296 -16.59 2.35 2.99
CA ARG A 296 -16.13 1.14 3.68
C ARG A 296 -15.82 0.05 2.66
N LYS A 297 -14.62 -0.52 2.72
CA LYS A 297 -14.24 -1.66 1.88
C LYS A 297 -14.81 -2.95 2.50
N ASP A 298 -15.48 -3.81 1.70
CA ASP A 298 -16.06 -5.09 2.17
C ASP A 298 -14.98 -6.04 2.71
N PRO A 299 -15.01 -6.43 4.00
CA PRO A 299 -14.06 -7.40 4.54
C PRO A 299 -14.22 -8.78 3.89
N MET A 300 -15.46 -9.16 3.53
CA MET A 300 -15.76 -10.47 2.98
C MET A 300 -15.17 -10.68 1.57
N ALA A 301 -14.80 -9.60 0.88
CA ALA A 301 -14.04 -9.71 -0.37
C ALA A 301 -12.71 -10.46 -0.16
N TYR A 302 -12.03 -10.23 0.97
CA TYR A 302 -10.80 -10.96 1.29
C TYR A 302 -11.04 -12.34 1.89
N TRP A 303 -12.16 -12.57 2.53
CA TRP A 303 -12.57 -13.92 2.91
C TRP A 303 -12.80 -14.80 1.68
N ARG A 304 -13.47 -14.29 0.64
CA ARG A 304 -13.69 -15.03 -0.62
C ARG A 304 -12.38 -15.36 -1.32
N ARG A 305 -11.44 -14.42 -1.40
CA ARG A 305 -10.08 -14.66 -1.92
C ARG A 305 -9.32 -15.71 -1.12
N PHE A 306 -9.38 -15.64 0.22
CA PHE A 306 -8.79 -16.66 1.10
C PHE A 306 -9.33 -18.05 0.77
N GLU A 307 -10.64 -18.19 0.62
CA GLU A 307 -11.26 -19.46 0.25
C GLU A 307 -10.83 -19.97 -1.15
N ALA A 308 -10.59 -19.07 -2.10
CA ALA A 308 -10.05 -19.42 -3.41
C ALA A 308 -8.63 -19.99 -3.29
N TYR A 309 -7.71 -19.32 -2.60
CA TYR A 309 -6.34 -19.81 -2.36
C TYR A 309 -6.27 -21.06 -1.48
N ARG A 310 -7.31 -21.36 -0.72
CA ARG A 310 -7.41 -22.59 0.06
C ARG A 310 -7.82 -23.79 -0.78
N LYS A 311 -8.61 -23.56 -1.83
CA LYS A 311 -9.16 -24.63 -2.69
C LYS A 311 -8.23 -24.98 -3.82
N ASP A 312 -7.58 -23.99 -4.42
CA ASP A 312 -6.83 -24.15 -5.66
C ASP A 312 -5.43 -23.54 -5.52
N ASP A 313 -4.46 -24.13 -6.23
CA ASP A 313 -3.15 -23.52 -6.41
C ASP A 313 -3.24 -22.47 -7.55
N LEU A 314 -3.45 -21.22 -7.17
CA LEU A 314 -3.58 -20.10 -8.11
C LEU A 314 -2.21 -19.57 -8.59
N PHE A 315 -1.10 -20.22 -8.22
CA PHE A 315 0.26 -19.89 -8.64
C PHE A 315 0.89 -20.96 -9.55
N ALA A 316 0.13 -22.02 -9.87
CA ALA A 316 0.55 -23.12 -10.74
C ALA A 316 0.67 -22.71 -12.22
#